data_360cbef490eddf4e0b04e142c07c6f8f
#
_entry.id   360cbef490eddf4e0b04e142c07c6f8f
#
_cell.length_a   1.000
_cell.length_b   1.000
_cell.length_c   1.000
_cell.angle_alpha   90.00
_cell.angle_beta   90.00
_cell.angle_gamma   90.00
#
_symmetry.space_group_name_H-M   'P 1'
#
loop_
_entity.id
_entity.type
_entity.pdbx_description
1 polymer ?
#
loop_
_entity_poly.entity_id
_entity_poly.type
_entity_poly.pdbx_seq_one_letter_code
_entity_poly.pdbx_strand_id
1 'polypeptide(L)'
;MKQKFFILLWLIVFGSICHHMRGIVPSPSPTVDDTERLKMALAYFQSEKYQEALNLFHQLDKEYQLNPRYRAYIGLCHYQLWNYAEACNYLDSVSSALHVLAPAEQAVYYYANAESHFLLKEYQESITYFEMFLNVCHANEKADAYYRLGFCYLYQHHWLTAYEYFSSALSYYRQFGVTQQKRQRLVQLPKMLKGCRKHLEIVTETVQLSDSSHISIQRIL
;
A
#
# COMPACT_ATOMS: atom_id res chain seq x y z
N MET A 1 51.27 -41.28 -6.19
CA MET A 1 50.26 -40.64 -5.33
C MET A 1 49.68 -39.31 -5.89
N LYS A 2 50.26 -38.68 -6.86
CA LYS A 2 49.74 -37.39 -7.42
C LYS A 2 48.60 -37.53 -8.43
N GLN A 3 48.41 -38.67 -9.03
CA GLN A 3 47.39 -38.89 -10.08
C GLN A 3 45.98 -39.18 -9.51
N LYS A 4 45.84 -39.69 -8.30
CA LYS A 4 44.55 -39.93 -7.64
C LYS A 4 43.91 -38.68 -7.05
N PHE A 5 44.71 -37.65 -6.77
CA PHE A 5 44.21 -36.38 -6.22
C PHE A 5 43.56 -35.52 -7.32
N PHE A 6 44.01 -35.60 -8.55
CA PHE A 6 43.44 -34.83 -9.66
C PHE A 6 42.08 -35.37 -10.11
N ILE A 7 41.82 -36.66 -10.03
CA ILE A 7 40.55 -37.28 -10.40
C ILE A 7 39.48 -36.95 -9.36
N LEU A 8 39.84 -36.87 -8.08
CA LEU A 8 38.89 -36.51 -7.01
C LEU A 8 38.48 -35.04 -7.07
N LEU A 9 39.39 -34.14 -7.45
CA LEU A 9 39.10 -32.72 -7.62
C LEU A 9 38.18 -32.45 -8.83
N TRP A 10 38.32 -33.25 -9.90
CA TRP A 10 37.52 -33.14 -11.11
C TRP A 10 36.06 -33.59 -10.88
N LEU A 11 35.86 -34.62 -10.06
CA LEU A 11 34.52 -35.10 -9.68
C LEU A 11 33.80 -34.10 -8.75
N ILE A 12 34.50 -33.37 -7.89
CA ILE A 12 33.89 -32.35 -7.03
C ILE A 12 33.48 -31.11 -7.83
N VAL A 13 34.26 -30.68 -8.83
CA VAL A 13 33.94 -29.51 -9.66
C VAL A 13 32.81 -29.82 -10.66
N PHE A 14 32.76 -31.03 -11.24
CA PHE A 14 31.67 -31.41 -12.16
C PHE A 14 30.37 -31.84 -11.43
N GLY A 15 30.47 -32.36 -10.22
CA GLY A 15 29.30 -32.71 -9.40
C GLY A 15 28.52 -31.49 -8.91
N SER A 16 29.18 -30.32 -8.75
CA SER A 16 28.53 -29.08 -8.29
C SER A 16 27.79 -28.30 -9.40
N ILE A 17 28.09 -28.58 -10.68
CA ILE A 17 27.45 -27.84 -11.81
C ILE A 17 26.12 -28.47 -12.22
N CYS A 18 25.86 -29.75 -11.90
CA CYS A 18 24.60 -30.41 -12.24
C CYS A 18 23.39 -30.12 -11.32
N HIS A 19 23.55 -29.32 -10.24
CA HIS A 19 22.44 -29.07 -9.29
C HIS A 19 21.72 -27.75 -9.49
N HIS A 20 21.99 -26.99 -10.57
CA HIS A 20 21.37 -25.67 -10.80
C HIS A 20 20.66 -25.51 -12.14
N MET A 21 20.43 -26.58 -12.87
CA MET A 21 19.43 -26.55 -13.93
C MET A 21 18.09 -27.07 -13.39
N ARG A 22 17.43 -26.26 -12.56
CA ARG A 22 15.97 -26.30 -12.48
C ARG A 22 15.48 -25.91 -13.87
N GLY A 23 15.13 -26.93 -14.67
CA GLY A 23 14.47 -26.69 -15.94
C GLY A 23 13.31 -25.73 -15.70
N ILE A 24 13.33 -24.58 -16.36
CA ILE A 24 12.15 -23.72 -16.49
C ILE A 24 11.17 -24.59 -17.28
N VAL A 25 10.28 -25.29 -16.56
CA VAL A 25 9.12 -25.93 -17.18
C VAL A 25 8.28 -24.76 -17.64
N PRO A 26 8.09 -24.57 -18.97
CA PRO A 26 7.22 -23.50 -19.45
C PRO A 26 5.83 -23.71 -18.82
N SER A 27 5.27 -22.65 -18.25
CA SER A 27 3.89 -22.70 -17.74
C SER A 27 2.97 -23.15 -18.89
N PRO A 28 1.99 -24.02 -18.63
CA PRO A 28 1.08 -24.49 -19.67
C PRO A 28 0.37 -23.28 -20.29
N SER A 29 0.15 -23.32 -21.62
CA SER A 29 -0.64 -22.29 -22.31
C SER A 29 -2.11 -22.42 -21.85
N PRO A 30 -2.79 -21.28 -21.57
CA PRO A 30 -4.19 -21.30 -21.15
C PRO A 30 -5.08 -22.00 -22.20
N THR A 31 -5.99 -22.82 -21.74
CA THR A 31 -7.02 -23.47 -22.55
C THR A 31 -8.22 -22.54 -22.74
N VAL A 32 -9.18 -22.94 -23.60
CA VAL A 32 -10.46 -22.22 -23.76
C VAL A 32 -11.24 -22.20 -22.44
N ASP A 33 -11.20 -23.30 -21.70
CA ASP A 33 -11.85 -23.44 -20.38
C ASP A 33 -11.26 -22.44 -19.37
N ASP A 34 -9.95 -22.27 -19.35
CA ASP A 34 -9.28 -21.33 -18.43
C ASP A 34 -9.60 -19.86 -18.75
N THR A 35 -9.78 -19.55 -20.04
CA THR A 35 -10.24 -18.23 -20.47
C THR A 35 -11.66 -17.96 -19.95
N GLU A 36 -12.54 -18.94 -19.98
CA GLU A 36 -13.90 -18.81 -19.43
C GLU A 36 -13.87 -18.71 -17.88
N ARG A 37 -13.00 -19.48 -17.21
CA ARG A 37 -12.78 -19.36 -15.76
C ARG A 37 -12.30 -17.97 -15.37
N LEU A 38 -11.38 -17.36 -16.13
CA LEU A 38 -10.91 -15.99 -15.89
C LEU A 38 -12.03 -14.96 -16.10
N LYS A 39 -12.84 -15.09 -17.16
CA LYS A 39 -14.01 -14.23 -17.37
C LYS A 39 -15.01 -14.36 -16.23
N MET A 40 -15.24 -15.56 -15.73
CA MET A 40 -16.13 -15.84 -14.61
C MET A 40 -15.59 -15.19 -13.31
N ALA A 41 -14.27 -15.28 -13.05
CA ALA A 41 -13.66 -14.62 -11.91
C ALA A 41 -13.85 -13.09 -11.94
N LEU A 42 -13.65 -12.48 -13.12
CA LEU A 42 -13.90 -11.04 -13.30
C LEU A 42 -15.38 -10.67 -13.15
N ALA A 43 -16.29 -11.50 -13.64
CA ALA A 43 -17.74 -11.30 -13.49
C ALA A 43 -18.18 -11.40 -12.02
N TYR A 44 -17.64 -12.35 -11.26
CA TYR A 44 -17.87 -12.44 -9.82
C TYR A 44 -17.32 -11.20 -9.09
N PHE A 45 -16.12 -10.74 -9.43
CA PHE A 45 -15.55 -9.53 -8.85
C PHE A 45 -16.43 -8.31 -9.12
N GLN A 46 -16.90 -8.11 -10.36
CA GLN A 46 -17.81 -7.02 -10.74
C GLN A 46 -19.16 -7.10 -10.02
N SER A 47 -19.59 -8.31 -9.66
CA SER A 47 -20.83 -8.56 -8.92
C SER A 47 -20.64 -8.55 -7.40
N GLU A 48 -19.49 -8.06 -6.92
CA GLU A 48 -19.11 -7.98 -5.50
C GLU A 48 -19.07 -9.36 -4.78
N LYS A 49 -19.02 -10.45 -5.56
CA LYS A 49 -18.86 -11.83 -5.06
C LYS A 49 -17.36 -12.13 -4.89
N TYR A 50 -16.73 -11.43 -3.95
CA TYR A 50 -15.28 -11.43 -3.81
C TYR A 50 -14.69 -12.77 -3.41
N GLN A 51 -15.41 -13.59 -2.64
CA GLN A 51 -14.93 -14.91 -2.24
C GLN A 51 -14.91 -15.89 -3.42
N GLU A 52 -15.95 -15.87 -4.25
CA GLU A 52 -16.03 -16.70 -5.46
C GLU A 52 -14.98 -16.26 -6.49
N ALA A 53 -14.81 -14.95 -6.67
CA ALA A 53 -13.76 -14.40 -7.53
C ALA A 53 -12.37 -14.85 -7.06
N LEU A 54 -12.09 -14.72 -5.75
CA LEU A 54 -10.82 -15.10 -5.13
C LEU A 54 -10.49 -16.57 -5.34
N ASN A 55 -11.46 -17.46 -5.17
CA ASN A 55 -11.27 -18.90 -5.35
C ASN A 55 -10.83 -19.22 -6.80
N LEU A 56 -11.46 -18.60 -7.80
CA LEU A 56 -11.10 -18.81 -9.21
C LEU A 56 -9.75 -18.18 -9.55
N PHE A 57 -9.48 -16.95 -9.09
CA PHE A 57 -8.19 -16.31 -9.31
C PHE A 57 -7.04 -17.11 -8.68
N HIS A 58 -7.21 -17.64 -7.47
CA HIS A 58 -6.19 -18.48 -6.82
C HIS A 58 -5.92 -19.79 -7.57
N GLN A 59 -6.95 -20.44 -8.08
CA GLN A 59 -6.78 -21.64 -8.90
C GLN A 59 -5.96 -21.29 -10.16
N LEU A 60 -6.33 -20.24 -10.87
CA LEU A 60 -5.63 -19.79 -12.07
C LEU A 60 -4.19 -19.33 -11.78
N ASP A 61 -3.95 -18.61 -10.67
CA ASP A 61 -2.60 -18.15 -10.29
C ASP A 61 -1.68 -19.33 -9.96
N LYS A 62 -2.21 -20.36 -9.31
CA LYS A 62 -1.49 -21.59 -9.00
C LYS A 62 -1.12 -22.38 -10.26
N GLU A 63 -2.01 -22.42 -11.25
CA GLU A 63 -1.83 -23.16 -12.52
C GLU A 63 -0.91 -22.41 -13.50
N TYR A 64 -1.05 -21.10 -13.62
CA TYR A 64 -0.48 -20.30 -14.72
C TYR A 64 0.42 -19.16 -14.29
N GLN A 65 0.55 -18.84 -12.99
CA GLN A 65 1.22 -17.63 -12.52
C GLN A 65 0.68 -16.37 -13.22
N LEU A 66 -0.50 -15.93 -12.81
CA LEU A 66 -1.20 -14.82 -13.42
C LEU A 66 -0.31 -13.57 -13.56
N ASN A 67 -0.54 -12.79 -14.61
CA ASN A 67 0.15 -11.52 -14.78
C ASN A 67 -0.16 -10.53 -13.63
N PRO A 68 0.67 -9.49 -13.43
CA PRO A 68 0.52 -8.55 -12.31
C PRO A 68 -0.88 -7.94 -12.17
N ARG A 69 -1.56 -7.65 -13.28
CA ARG A 69 -2.90 -7.08 -13.26
C ARG A 69 -3.92 -8.02 -12.59
N TYR A 70 -3.92 -9.32 -12.94
CA TYR A 70 -4.85 -10.27 -12.34
C TYR A 70 -4.46 -10.66 -10.92
N ARG A 71 -3.18 -10.65 -10.59
CA ARG A 71 -2.72 -10.81 -9.19
C ARG A 71 -3.13 -9.61 -8.33
N ALA A 72 -3.20 -8.40 -8.90
CA ALA A 72 -3.77 -7.25 -8.20
C ALA A 72 -5.27 -7.44 -7.89
N TYR A 73 -6.05 -8.12 -8.75
CA TYR A 73 -7.43 -8.49 -8.42
C TYR A 73 -7.53 -9.45 -7.23
N ILE A 74 -6.55 -10.36 -7.06
CA ILE A 74 -6.48 -11.19 -5.84
C ILE A 74 -6.32 -10.29 -4.60
N GLY A 75 -5.40 -9.34 -4.66
CA GLY A 75 -5.20 -8.36 -3.59
C GLY A 75 -6.45 -7.54 -3.30
N LEU A 76 -7.17 -7.08 -4.34
CA LEU A 76 -8.45 -6.38 -4.17
C LEU A 76 -9.53 -7.27 -3.54
N CYS A 77 -9.62 -8.54 -3.91
CA CYS A 77 -10.55 -9.47 -3.28
C CYS A 77 -10.25 -9.59 -1.78
N HIS A 78 -8.98 -9.77 -1.41
CA HIS A 78 -8.56 -9.80 -0.01
C HIS A 78 -8.90 -8.50 0.73
N TYR A 79 -8.66 -7.34 0.13
CA TYR A 79 -9.04 -6.04 0.69
C TYR A 79 -10.55 -5.96 0.97
N GLN A 80 -11.39 -6.35 0.02
CA GLN A 80 -12.85 -6.33 0.16
C GLN A 80 -13.36 -7.35 1.19
N LEU A 81 -12.63 -8.44 1.38
CA LEU A 81 -12.89 -9.46 2.41
C LEU A 81 -12.25 -9.14 3.78
N TRP A 82 -11.64 -7.95 3.91
CA TRP A 82 -10.99 -7.45 5.14
C TRP A 82 -9.74 -8.26 5.56
N ASN A 83 -9.17 -9.03 4.65
CA ASN A 83 -7.93 -9.76 4.82
C ASN A 83 -6.74 -8.87 4.45
N TYR A 84 -6.49 -7.83 5.23
CA TYR A 84 -5.59 -6.73 4.85
C TYR A 84 -4.14 -7.17 4.69
N ALA A 85 -3.65 -8.11 5.49
CA ALA A 85 -2.29 -8.62 5.37
C ALA A 85 -2.05 -9.30 4.02
N GLU A 86 -2.98 -10.17 3.60
CA GLU A 86 -2.93 -10.82 2.28
C GLU A 86 -3.12 -9.81 1.14
N ALA A 87 -3.98 -8.79 1.34
CA ALA A 87 -4.14 -7.71 0.37
C ALA A 87 -2.80 -6.99 0.13
N CYS A 88 -2.08 -6.60 1.19
CA CYS A 88 -0.75 -6.00 1.10
C CYS A 88 0.24 -6.95 0.41
N ASN A 89 0.31 -8.22 0.83
CA ASN A 89 1.23 -9.21 0.23
C ASN A 89 1.08 -9.30 -1.30
N TYR A 90 -0.16 -9.34 -1.81
CA TYR A 90 -0.41 -9.39 -3.25
C TYR A 90 -0.15 -8.06 -3.94
N LEU A 91 -0.68 -6.95 -3.40
CA LEU A 91 -0.58 -5.62 -4.02
C LEU A 91 0.86 -5.10 -4.03
N ASP A 92 1.63 -5.28 -2.96
CA ASP A 92 3.05 -4.93 -2.89
C ASP A 92 3.86 -5.70 -3.93
N SER A 93 3.61 -7.01 -4.04
CA SER A 93 4.36 -7.87 -4.97
C SER A 93 4.22 -7.48 -6.43
N VAL A 94 3.16 -6.77 -6.80
CA VAL A 94 2.87 -6.36 -8.19
C VAL A 94 2.96 -4.85 -8.41
N SER A 95 3.09 -4.05 -7.35
CA SER A 95 3.01 -2.58 -7.38
C SER A 95 3.89 -1.95 -8.47
N SER A 96 5.15 -2.39 -8.59
CA SER A 96 6.09 -1.89 -9.59
C SER A 96 5.67 -2.17 -11.04
N ALA A 97 4.83 -3.18 -11.28
CA ALA A 97 4.38 -3.54 -12.61
C ALA A 97 3.05 -2.86 -13.01
N LEU A 98 2.36 -2.21 -12.07
CA LEU A 98 1.06 -1.58 -12.33
C LEU A 98 1.17 -0.22 -13.04
N HIS A 99 2.35 0.38 -13.12
CA HIS A 99 2.57 1.70 -13.73
C HIS A 99 2.21 1.78 -15.23
N VAL A 100 2.10 0.64 -15.90
CA VAL A 100 1.70 0.56 -17.33
C VAL A 100 0.19 0.64 -17.54
N LEU A 101 -0.59 0.52 -16.45
CA LEU A 101 -2.05 0.57 -16.50
C LEU A 101 -2.56 2.01 -16.60
N ALA A 102 -3.83 2.18 -16.97
CA ALA A 102 -4.46 3.49 -16.98
C ALA A 102 -4.48 4.10 -15.55
N PRO A 103 -4.29 5.44 -15.41
CA PRO A 103 -4.23 6.09 -14.09
C PRO A 103 -5.42 5.77 -13.17
N ALA A 104 -6.64 5.74 -13.71
CA ALA A 104 -7.83 5.39 -12.95
C ALA A 104 -7.81 3.94 -12.41
N GLU A 105 -7.20 3.01 -13.15
CA GLU A 105 -7.03 1.63 -12.68
C GLU A 105 -5.92 1.54 -11.63
N GLN A 106 -4.79 2.22 -11.83
CA GLN A 106 -3.73 2.33 -10.82
C GLN A 106 -4.28 2.87 -9.49
N ALA A 107 -5.13 3.91 -9.55
CA ALA A 107 -5.73 4.51 -8.36
C ALA A 107 -6.47 3.50 -7.49
N VAL A 108 -7.22 2.57 -8.09
CA VAL A 108 -7.94 1.53 -7.33
C VAL A 108 -6.98 0.66 -6.52
N TYR A 109 -5.89 0.22 -7.13
CA TYR A 109 -4.90 -0.65 -6.48
C TYR A 109 -4.12 0.08 -5.38
N TYR A 110 -3.63 1.30 -5.68
CA TYR A 110 -2.88 2.08 -4.71
C TYR A 110 -3.74 2.48 -3.50
N TYR A 111 -5.01 2.84 -3.73
CA TYR A 111 -5.93 3.15 -2.63
C TYR A 111 -6.19 1.93 -1.74
N ALA A 112 -6.49 0.77 -2.33
CA ALA A 112 -6.75 -0.45 -1.57
C ALA A 112 -5.53 -0.88 -0.76
N ASN A 113 -4.33 -0.75 -1.33
CA ASN A 113 -3.08 -1.07 -0.64
C ASN A 113 -2.81 -0.08 0.51
N ALA A 114 -2.93 1.22 0.24
CA ALA A 114 -2.77 2.25 1.26
C ALA A 114 -3.72 2.08 2.45
N GLU A 115 -5.01 1.79 2.18
CA GLU A 115 -6.00 1.52 3.24
C GLU A 115 -5.67 0.23 4.00
N SER A 116 -5.18 -0.82 3.33
CA SER A 116 -4.78 -2.07 3.98
C SER A 116 -3.64 -1.84 4.96
N HIS A 117 -2.55 -1.18 4.54
CA HIS A 117 -1.44 -0.80 5.42
C HIS A 117 -1.90 0.12 6.57
N PHE A 118 -2.80 1.08 6.29
CA PHE A 118 -3.36 1.93 7.33
C PHE A 118 -4.07 1.13 8.43
N LEU A 119 -4.88 0.16 8.04
CA LEU A 119 -5.64 -0.69 8.97
C LEU A 119 -4.75 -1.66 9.74
N LEU A 120 -3.61 -2.05 9.16
CA LEU A 120 -2.54 -2.79 9.84
C LEU A 120 -1.64 -1.89 10.73
N LYS A 121 -1.85 -0.57 10.72
CA LYS A 121 -1.03 0.44 11.42
C LYS A 121 0.39 0.58 10.87
N GLU A 122 0.62 0.15 9.67
CA GLU A 122 1.86 0.30 8.90
C GLU A 122 1.82 1.67 8.21
N TYR A 123 1.98 2.73 9.02
CA TYR A 123 1.68 4.10 8.57
C TYR A 123 2.65 4.62 7.51
N GLN A 124 3.90 4.16 7.53
CA GLN A 124 4.89 4.59 6.55
C GLN A 124 4.60 4.04 5.16
N GLU A 125 4.26 2.76 5.07
CA GLU A 125 3.82 2.08 3.84
C GLU A 125 2.52 2.69 3.33
N SER A 126 1.57 2.92 4.22
CA SER A 126 0.30 3.59 3.91
C SER A 126 0.53 4.98 3.29
N ILE A 127 1.45 5.80 3.84
CA ILE A 127 1.79 7.11 3.29
C ILE A 127 2.28 6.96 1.85
N THR A 128 3.25 6.06 1.61
CA THR A 128 3.81 5.81 0.28
C THR A 128 2.72 5.53 -0.75
N TYR A 129 1.79 4.63 -0.45
CA TYR A 129 0.73 4.26 -1.39
C TYR A 129 -0.36 5.31 -1.53
N PHE A 130 -0.68 6.09 -0.47
CA PHE A 130 -1.57 7.25 -0.64
C PHE A 130 -0.94 8.35 -1.49
N GLU A 131 0.36 8.59 -1.41
CA GLU A 131 1.06 9.54 -2.28
C GLU A 131 1.06 9.06 -3.74
N MET A 132 1.27 7.76 -3.99
CA MET A 132 1.12 7.17 -5.33
C MET A 132 -0.32 7.34 -5.84
N PHE A 133 -1.33 7.09 -5.01
CA PHE A 133 -2.73 7.31 -5.34
C PHE A 133 -3.02 8.78 -5.72
N LEU A 134 -2.53 9.75 -4.93
CA LEU A 134 -2.74 11.19 -5.18
C LEU A 134 -2.20 11.67 -6.52
N ASN A 135 -1.18 10.99 -7.06
CA ASN A 135 -0.58 11.31 -8.35
C ASN A 135 -1.44 10.84 -9.55
N VAL A 136 -2.31 9.87 -9.37
CA VAL A 136 -3.07 9.22 -10.45
C VAL A 136 -4.59 9.35 -10.32
N CYS A 137 -5.11 9.68 -9.13
CA CYS A 137 -6.54 9.77 -8.86
C CYS A 137 -7.17 11.05 -9.39
N HIS A 138 -8.49 11.06 -9.52
CA HIS A 138 -9.24 12.27 -9.85
C HIS A 138 -9.31 13.23 -8.64
N ALA A 139 -9.49 14.53 -8.94
CA ALA A 139 -9.50 15.57 -7.91
C ALA A 139 -10.57 15.36 -6.82
N ASN A 140 -11.75 14.85 -7.18
CA ASN A 140 -12.85 14.55 -6.25
C ASN A 140 -12.57 13.35 -5.32
N GLU A 141 -11.54 12.56 -5.60
CA GLU A 141 -11.15 11.39 -4.79
C GLU A 141 -10.08 11.73 -3.75
N LYS A 142 -9.36 12.86 -3.92
CA LYS A 142 -8.22 13.24 -3.07
C LYS A 142 -8.57 13.46 -1.60
N ALA A 143 -9.79 13.89 -1.31
CA ALA A 143 -10.21 14.21 0.05
C ALA A 143 -10.03 13.05 1.04
N ASP A 144 -10.36 11.83 0.62
CA ASP A 144 -10.23 10.62 1.45
C ASP A 144 -8.77 10.27 1.73
N ALA A 145 -7.90 10.37 0.71
CA ALA A 145 -6.48 10.14 0.87
C ALA A 145 -5.84 11.18 1.82
N TYR A 146 -6.15 12.47 1.65
CA TYR A 146 -5.68 13.51 2.57
C TYR A 146 -6.16 13.28 4.01
N TYR A 147 -7.40 12.83 4.18
CA TYR A 147 -7.93 12.49 5.49
C TYR A 147 -7.12 11.35 6.15
N ARG A 148 -6.78 10.30 5.40
CA ARG A 148 -5.97 9.17 5.88
C ARG A 148 -4.53 9.56 6.16
N LEU A 149 -3.90 10.32 5.25
CA LEU A 149 -2.55 10.87 5.44
C LEU A 149 -2.48 11.71 6.72
N GLY A 150 -3.50 12.54 6.96
CA GLY A 150 -3.59 13.28 8.22
C GLY A 150 -3.52 12.38 9.46
N PHE A 151 -4.18 11.22 9.44
CA PHE A 151 -4.08 10.26 10.54
C PHE A 151 -2.75 9.52 10.58
N CYS A 152 -2.17 9.14 9.43
CA CYS A 152 -0.85 8.51 9.41
C CYS A 152 0.20 9.39 10.11
N TYR A 153 0.23 10.67 9.77
CA TYR A 153 1.15 11.63 10.39
C TYR A 153 0.78 11.96 11.84
N LEU A 154 -0.51 11.99 12.18
CA LEU A 154 -0.97 12.18 13.56
C LEU A 154 -0.48 11.07 14.49
N TYR A 155 -0.58 9.82 14.05
CA TYR A 155 -0.12 8.66 14.83
C TYR A 155 1.41 8.58 14.94
N GLN A 156 2.14 9.23 14.02
CA GLN A 156 3.59 9.40 14.09
C GLN A 156 4.01 10.68 14.84
N HIS A 157 3.08 11.40 15.44
CA HIS A 157 3.30 12.66 16.18
C HIS A 157 3.83 13.83 15.33
N HIS A 158 3.66 13.77 14.00
CA HIS A 158 4.00 14.85 13.07
C HIS A 158 2.84 15.85 12.96
N TRP A 159 2.63 16.65 14.02
CA TRP A 159 1.44 17.48 14.20
C TRP A 159 1.23 18.53 13.10
N LEU A 160 2.30 19.14 12.60
CA LEU A 160 2.22 20.15 11.53
C LEU A 160 1.75 19.51 10.21
N THR A 161 2.41 18.45 9.80
CA THR A 161 2.06 17.72 8.57
C THR A 161 0.65 17.14 8.65
N ALA A 162 0.26 16.60 9.82
CA ALA A 162 -1.11 16.14 10.05
C ALA A 162 -2.13 17.27 9.91
N TYR A 163 -1.83 18.46 10.44
CA TYR A 163 -2.68 19.64 10.29
C TYR A 163 -2.86 20.04 8.82
N GLU A 164 -1.78 20.05 8.04
CA GLU A 164 -1.81 20.40 6.61
C GLU A 164 -2.66 19.42 5.80
N TYR A 165 -2.50 18.12 6.03
CA TYR A 165 -3.30 17.09 5.36
C TYR A 165 -4.78 17.13 5.78
N PHE A 166 -5.10 17.34 7.05
CA PHE A 166 -6.49 17.54 7.49
C PHE A 166 -7.11 18.81 6.92
N SER A 167 -6.34 19.88 6.77
CA SER A 167 -6.79 21.14 6.13
C SER A 167 -7.10 20.90 4.65
N SER A 168 -6.24 20.18 3.95
CA SER A 168 -6.45 19.78 2.58
C SER A 168 -7.70 18.92 2.43
N ALA A 169 -7.85 17.89 3.27
CA ALA A 169 -9.04 17.05 3.28
C ALA A 169 -10.33 17.86 3.46
N LEU A 170 -10.35 18.80 4.41
CA LEU A 170 -11.51 19.67 4.66
C LEU A 170 -11.83 20.54 3.46
N SER A 171 -10.81 21.11 2.80
CA SER A 171 -10.97 21.92 1.60
C SER A 171 -11.59 21.12 0.45
N TYR A 172 -11.03 19.95 0.15
CA TYR A 172 -11.53 19.08 -0.92
C TYR A 172 -12.92 18.54 -0.65
N TYR A 173 -13.26 18.14 0.59
CA TYR A 173 -14.62 17.74 0.94
C TYR A 173 -15.63 18.89 0.79
N ARG A 174 -15.24 20.13 1.06
CA ARG A 174 -16.11 21.30 0.85
C ARG A 174 -16.28 21.61 -0.64
N GLN A 175 -15.24 21.44 -1.43
CA GLN A 175 -15.25 21.74 -2.87
C GLN A 175 -16.05 20.69 -3.66
N PHE A 176 -15.84 19.41 -3.40
CA PHE A 176 -16.41 18.31 -4.19
C PHE A 176 -17.60 17.64 -3.52
N GLY A 177 -17.90 18.00 -2.28
CA GLY A 177 -18.95 17.38 -1.49
C GLY A 177 -18.53 16.06 -0.84
N VAL A 178 -19.43 15.52 -0.04
CA VAL A 178 -19.25 14.24 0.66
C VAL A 178 -20.50 13.37 0.52
N THR A 179 -20.28 12.06 0.38
CA THR A 179 -21.36 11.09 0.48
C THR A 179 -21.94 11.06 1.89
N GLN A 180 -23.18 10.57 2.05
CA GLN A 180 -23.83 10.43 3.36
C GLN A 180 -22.94 9.69 4.36
N GLN A 181 -22.31 8.61 3.93
CA GLN A 181 -21.41 7.78 4.76
C GLN A 181 -20.19 8.55 5.28
N LYS A 182 -19.71 9.54 4.53
CA LYS A 182 -18.50 10.31 4.84
C LYS A 182 -18.79 11.64 5.57
N ARG A 183 -20.05 11.99 5.79
CA ARG A 183 -20.43 13.26 6.48
C ARG A 183 -19.79 13.40 7.86
N GLN A 184 -19.62 12.30 8.59
CA GLN A 184 -18.98 12.32 9.90
C GLN A 184 -17.54 12.84 9.83
N ARG A 185 -16.81 12.63 8.72
CA ARG A 185 -15.45 13.15 8.52
C ARG A 185 -15.42 14.68 8.53
N LEU A 186 -16.41 15.33 7.90
CA LEU A 186 -16.54 16.80 7.94
C LEU A 186 -16.72 17.34 9.37
N VAL A 187 -17.43 16.60 10.23
CA VAL A 187 -17.64 16.98 11.65
C VAL A 187 -16.37 16.72 12.48
N GLN A 188 -15.61 15.69 12.14
CA GLN A 188 -14.38 15.33 12.86
C GLN A 188 -13.19 16.24 12.51
N LEU A 189 -13.03 16.63 11.26
CA LEU A 189 -11.89 17.40 10.79
C LEU A 189 -11.61 18.69 11.58
N PRO A 190 -12.60 19.55 11.92
CA PRO A 190 -12.33 20.72 12.78
C PRO A 190 -11.78 20.37 14.14
N LYS A 191 -12.19 19.23 14.72
CA LYS A 191 -11.67 18.74 16.00
C LYS A 191 -10.22 18.26 15.88
N MET A 192 -9.90 17.54 14.79
CA MET A 192 -8.52 17.10 14.50
C MET A 192 -7.60 18.29 14.29
N LEU A 193 -8.01 19.28 13.50
CA LEU A 193 -7.26 20.53 13.28
C LEU A 193 -7.01 21.28 14.58
N LYS A 194 -8.03 21.40 15.44
CA LYS A 194 -7.87 22.03 16.78
C LYS A 194 -6.89 21.25 17.66
N GLY A 195 -6.95 19.92 17.64
CA GLY A 195 -6.03 19.05 18.37
C GLY A 195 -4.58 19.23 17.91
N CYS A 196 -4.32 19.19 16.61
CA CYS A 196 -2.98 19.42 16.06
C CYS A 196 -2.43 20.80 16.43
N ARG A 197 -3.25 21.86 16.31
CA ARG A 197 -2.85 23.23 16.68
C ARG A 197 -2.44 23.33 18.14
N LYS A 198 -3.23 22.75 19.07
CA LYS A 198 -2.89 22.76 20.49
C LYS A 198 -1.54 22.12 20.77
N HIS A 199 -1.20 21.01 20.09
CA HIS A 199 0.12 20.38 20.24
C HIS A 199 1.25 21.26 19.70
N LEU A 200 1.02 21.97 18.60
CA LEU A 200 2.00 22.90 18.03
C LEU A 200 2.26 24.09 18.97
N GLU A 201 1.21 24.65 19.60
CA GLU A 201 1.32 25.73 20.56
C GLU A 201 2.16 25.31 21.80
N ILE A 202 1.90 24.12 22.36
CA ILE A 202 2.66 23.56 23.49
C ILE A 202 4.14 23.40 23.12
N VAL A 203 4.44 22.87 21.93
CA VAL A 203 5.84 22.70 21.48
C VAL A 203 6.53 24.04 21.36
N THR A 204 5.86 25.06 20.82
CA THR A 204 6.43 26.41 20.68
C THR A 204 6.72 27.05 22.02
N GLU A 205 5.82 26.94 22.99
CA GLU A 205 6.02 27.45 24.36
C GLU A 205 7.18 26.75 25.07
N THR A 206 7.30 25.42 24.94
CA THR A 206 8.41 24.66 25.55
C THR A 206 9.77 25.05 24.98
N VAL A 207 9.86 25.28 23.68
CA VAL A 207 11.09 25.75 23.03
C VAL A 207 11.47 27.13 23.52
N GLN A 208 10.53 28.08 23.59
CA GLN A 208 10.81 29.45 24.11
C GLN A 208 11.27 29.45 25.54
N LEU A 209 10.70 28.60 26.41
CA LEU A 209 11.13 28.48 27.82
C LEU A 209 12.55 27.90 27.94
N SER A 210 12.91 26.92 27.11
CA SER A 210 14.27 26.35 27.08
C SER A 210 15.31 27.38 26.62
N ASP A 211 15.03 28.14 25.61
CA ASP A 211 15.94 29.19 25.10
C ASP A 211 16.11 30.32 26.14
N SER A 212 15.03 30.69 26.82
CA SER A 212 15.08 31.70 27.88
C SER A 212 15.91 31.26 29.07
N SER A 213 15.86 29.96 29.42
CA SER A 213 16.68 29.40 30.51
C SER A 213 18.17 29.34 30.18
N HIS A 214 18.52 29.01 28.93
CA HIS A 214 19.91 29.03 28.45
C HIS A 214 20.52 30.41 28.43
N ILE A 215 19.75 31.45 28.04
CA ILE A 215 20.21 32.85 28.06
C ILE A 215 20.43 33.35 29.48
N SER A 216 19.62 32.91 30.44
CA SER A 216 19.76 33.29 31.84
C SER A 216 21.02 32.72 32.51
N ILE A 217 21.41 31.47 32.14
CA ILE A 217 22.63 30.81 32.64
C ILE A 217 23.89 31.46 32.08
N GLN A 218 23.89 31.86 30.80
CA GLN A 218 25.02 32.58 30.17
C GLN A 218 25.25 34.00 30.73
N ARG A 219 24.25 34.61 31.37
CA ARG A 219 24.40 35.93 32.03
C ARG A 219 24.93 35.86 33.46
N ILE A 220 24.99 34.67 34.06
CA ILE A 220 25.43 34.45 35.44
C ILE A 220 26.88 33.91 35.49
N LEU A 221 27.43 33.47 34.37
CA LEU A 221 28.83 33.08 34.18
C LEU A 221 29.63 34.22 33.55
#